data_53ba74cbb1bce9c1efabe7e8119805bb
#
_entry.id   53ba74cbb1bce9c1efabe7e8119805bb
#
_cell.length_a   1.000
_cell.length_b   1.000
_cell.length_c   1.000
_cell.angle_alpha   90.00
_cell.angle_beta   90.00
_cell.angle_gamma   90.00
#
_symmetry.space_group_name_H-M   'P 1'
#
loop_
_entity.id
_entity.type
_entity.pdbx_description
1 polymer ?
#
loop_
_entity_poly.entity_id
_entity_poly.type
_entity_poly.pdbx_seq_one_letter_code
_entity_poly.pdbx_strand_id
1 'polypeptide(L)' 'EGENGYDHISIAVDSVEETMEKIKAYPVKAINDHWFSLPNGTKIELKLLENWKVNK' A
#
# COMPACT_ATOMS: atom_id res chain seq x y z
N GLU A 1 13.47 2.37 -15.20
CA GLU A 1 13.35 2.14 -15.03
C GLU A 1 12.99 1.89 -14.88
N GLY A 2 12.96 2.04 -15.11
CA GLY A 2 12.48 1.83 -14.82
C GLY A 2 12.21 1.52 -14.54
N GLU A 3 12.13 1.66 -14.58
CA GLU A 3 11.83 1.44 -14.28
C GLU A 3 11.56 0.91 -13.76
N ASN A 4 11.47 0.79 -13.91
CA ASN A 4 11.06 0.13 -13.36
C ASN A 4 10.46 -0.18 -12.34
N GLY A 5 10.13 -0.21 -12.09
CA GLY A 5 9.28 -0.76 -11.07
C GLY A 5 9.42 -0.18 -9.71
N TYR A 6 10.00 0.89 -9.58
CA TYR A 6 10.22 1.47 -8.28
C TYR A 6 9.27 2.57 -7.94
N ASP A 7 8.22 2.68 -8.71
CA ASP A 7 7.24 3.71 -8.43
C ASP A 7 6.21 3.24 -7.42
N HIS A 8 6.40 2.09 -6.80
CA HIS A 8 5.48 1.68 -5.74
C HIS A 8 6.22 0.91 -4.65
N ILE A 9 5.62 0.87 -3.49
CA ILE A 9 6.14 0.20 -2.31
C ILE A 9 5.05 -0.72 -1.78
N SER A 10 5.43 -1.92 -1.37
CA SER A 10 4.48 -2.86 -0.77
C SER A 10 4.67 -2.86 0.74
N ILE A 11 3.59 -2.80 1.47
CA ILE A 11 3.61 -2.79 2.93
C ILE A 11 2.68 -3.87 3.45
N ALA A 12 3.15 -4.66 4.39
CA ALA A 12 2.33 -5.70 5.01
C ALA A 12 1.64 -5.13 6.25
N VAL A 13 0.35 -5.36 6.36
CA VAL A 13 -0.44 -4.85 7.48
C VAL A 13 -1.36 -5.94 8.00
N ASP A 14 -1.80 -5.80 9.23
CA ASP A 14 -2.72 -6.76 9.83
C ASP A 14 -4.10 -6.70 9.18
N SER A 15 -4.52 -5.53 8.79
CA SER A 15 -5.82 -5.34 8.18
C SER A 15 -5.71 -4.29 7.10
N VAL A 16 -5.91 -4.68 5.87
CA VAL A 16 -5.87 -3.75 4.74
C VAL A 16 -7.03 -2.77 4.84
N GLU A 17 -8.20 -3.28 5.19
CA GLU A 17 -9.38 -2.46 5.29
C GLU A 17 -9.23 -1.37 6.33
N GLU A 18 -8.72 -1.74 7.49
CA GLU A 18 -8.53 -0.79 8.57
C GLU A 18 -7.47 0.24 8.22
N THR A 19 -6.42 -0.20 7.55
CA THR A 19 -5.36 0.70 7.14
C THR A 19 -5.88 1.71 6.11
N MET A 20 -6.69 1.24 5.17
CA MET A 20 -7.24 2.14 4.17
C MET A 20 -8.16 3.18 4.81
N GLU A 21 -8.83 2.81 5.90
CA GLU A 21 -9.64 3.77 6.64
C GLU A 21 -8.77 4.83 7.30
N LYS A 22 -7.64 4.41 7.86
CA LYS A 22 -6.77 5.33 8.56
C LYS A 22 -6.12 6.33 7.61
N ILE A 23 -5.77 5.90 6.41
CA ILE A 23 -5.09 6.79 5.49
C ILE A 23 -6.00 7.90 4.98
N LYS A 24 -7.29 7.78 5.18
CA LYS A 24 -8.21 8.83 4.75
C LYS A 24 -7.98 10.13 5.51
N ALA A 25 -7.30 10.06 6.64
CA ALA A 25 -6.97 11.25 7.41
C ALA A 25 -5.76 11.98 6.85
N TYR A 26 -5.11 11.41 5.85
CA TYR A 26 -3.90 11.98 5.28
C TYR A 26 -4.15 12.42 3.85
N PRO A 27 -3.32 13.31 3.32
CA PRO A 27 -3.50 13.80 1.95
C PRO A 27 -3.02 12.80 0.91
N VAL A 28 -3.56 11.59 0.97
CA VAL A 28 -3.24 10.55 0.01
C VAL A 28 -4.49 10.25 -0.80
N LYS A 29 -4.30 9.61 -1.94
CA LYS A 29 -5.40 9.32 -2.83
C LYS A 29 -5.58 7.82 -2.95
N ALA A 30 -6.74 7.32 -2.56
CA ALA A 30 -7.03 5.89 -2.68
C ALA A 30 -7.20 5.54 -4.15
N ILE A 31 -6.53 4.48 -4.59
CA ILE A 31 -6.63 4.01 -5.96
C ILE A 31 -7.65 2.89 -6.05
N ASN A 32 -7.57 1.96 -5.10
CA ASN A 32 -8.59 0.92 -5.00
C ASN A 32 -8.59 0.44 -3.55
N ASP A 33 -9.08 -0.75 -3.27
CA ASP A 33 -9.29 -1.19 -1.90
C ASP A 33 -8.02 -1.59 -1.18
N HIS A 34 -6.87 -1.61 -1.85
CA HIS A 34 -5.60 -1.92 -1.17
C HIS A 34 -4.43 -1.14 -1.75
N TRP A 35 -4.70 -0.12 -2.55
CA TRP A 35 -3.66 0.73 -3.13
C TRP A 35 -4.01 2.19 -2.88
N PHE A 36 -3.00 2.98 -2.62
CA PHE A 36 -3.19 4.43 -2.56
C PHE A 36 -1.92 5.11 -3.02
N SER A 37 -1.99 6.38 -3.35
CA SER A 37 -0.83 7.12 -3.79
C SER A 37 -0.55 8.27 -2.85
N LEU A 38 0.72 8.54 -2.65
CA LEU A 38 1.16 9.64 -1.82
C LEU A 38 1.14 10.94 -2.63
N PRO A 39 1.20 12.09 -1.95
CA PRO A 39 1.20 13.37 -2.66
C PRO A 39 2.34 13.51 -3.67
N ASN A 40 3.45 12.83 -3.42
CA ASN A 40 4.58 12.91 -4.34
C ASN A 40 4.47 11.93 -5.50
N GLY A 41 3.38 11.19 -5.59
CA GLY A 41 3.18 10.28 -6.71
C GLY A 41 3.55 8.84 -6.44
N THR A 42 4.17 8.56 -5.30
CA THR A 42 4.54 7.18 -4.96
C THR A 42 3.29 6.37 -4.68
N LYS A 43 3.22 5.17 -5.24
CA LYS A 43 2.08 4.29 -5.01
C LYS A 43 2.42 3.28 -3.92
N ILE A 44 1.47 3.04 -3.06
CA ILE A 44 1.64 2.11 -1.95
C ILE A 44 0.64 0.99 -2.11
N GLU A 45 1.13 -0.23 -2.06
CA GLU A 45 0.28 -1.41 -2.12
C GLU A 45 0.23 -2.05 -0.74
N LEU A 46 -0.96 -2.28 -0.22
CA LEU A 46 -1.13 -2.91 1.08
C LEU A 46 -1.37 -4.40 0.90
N LYS A 47 -0.71 -5.20 1.70
CA LYS A 47 -0.86 -6.65 1.67
C LYS A 47 -1.14 -7.14 3.07
N LEU A 48 -1.83 -8.25 3.18
CA LEU A 48 -2.06 -8.85 4.49
C LEU A 48 -0.76 -9.43 5.00
N LEU A 49 -0.47 -9.16 6.25
CA LEU A 49 0.72 -9.65 6.88
C LEU A 49 0.81 -11.16 6.80
N GLU A 50 -0.32 -11.80 6.92
CA GLU A 50 -0.40 -13.24 6.89
C GLU A 50 0.10 -13.81 5.57
N ASN A 51 -0.07 -13.09 4.49
CA ASN A 51 0.41 -13.53 3.19
C ASN A 51 1.93 -13.39 3.05
N TRP A 52 2.54 -12.63 3.91
CA TRP A 52 3.97 -12.43 3.87
C TRP A 52 4.70 -13.45 4.72
N LYS A 53 3.99 -14.18 5.54
CA LYS A 53 4.62 -15.15 6.40
C LYS A 53 4.83 -16.46 5.74
N VAL A 54 4.89 -16.53 4.55
CA VAL A 54 5.03 -17.75 3.98
C VAL A 54 6.29 -18.36 4.24
N ASN A 55 6.76 -18.52 4.42
CA ASN A 55 7.84 -19.14 4.39
C ASN A 55 8.39 -19.67 5.28
N LYS A 56 8.17 -19.71 5.58
CA LYS A 56 8.62 -20.08 6.40
C LYS A 56 8.68 -20.81 6.58
#